data_730b2259cb6d7433047d8a32e5c3f022
#
_entry.id   730b2259cb6d7433047d8a32e5c3f022
#
_cell.length_a   1.000
_cell.length_b   1.000
_cell.length_c   1.000
_cell.angle_alpha   90.00
_cell.angle_beta   90.00
_cell.angle_gamma   90.00
#
_symmetry.space_group_name_H-M   'P 1'
#
loop_
_entity.id
_entity.type
_entity.pdbx_description
1 polymer ?
#
loop_
_entity_poly.entity_id
_entity_poly.type
_entity_poly.pdbx_seq_one_letter_code
_entity_poly.pdbx_strand_id
1 'polypeptide(L)'
;MIEDDFYATLKFKNGEEIFAKVAASDEGDRTMLIVHTPVMVSEVKAKGGIVGYKVEPWLKTSREDMFIINMDNVLTLSESSDMEMIGMYQNFLQDFKRDNQQNTQINRKMGYLATVNAARGYLEKMYNESPKDTKRSPDQP
;
A
#
# COMPACT_ATOMS: atom_id res chain seq x y z
N MET A 1 22.75 -5.42 11.16
CA MET A 1 23.25 -5.30 9.77
C MET A 1 22.11 -5.51 8.78
N ILE A 2 22.07 -4.68 7.74
CA ILE A 2 21.03 -4.76 6.74
C ILE A 2 21.62 -5.43 5.50
N GLU A 3 20.93 -6.45 5.01
CA GLU A 3 21.37 -7.15 3.81
C GLU A 3 20.77 -6.48 2.57
N ASP A 4 21.36 -6.79 1.43
CA ASP A 4 20.89 -6.23 0.18
C ASP A 4 19.44 -6.63 -0.09
N ASP A 5 18.72 -5.73 -0.74
CA ASP A 5 17.32 -5.97 -1.09
C ASP A 5 17.17 -7.10 -2.10
N PHE A 6 16.10 -7.83 -1.97
CA PHE A 6 15.74 -8.86 -2.95
C PHE A 6 14.22 -8.96 -3.02
N TYR A 7 13.74 -9.45 -4.15
CA TYR A 7 12.30 -9.69 -4.33
C TYR A 7 11.93 -10.99 -3.66
N ALA A 8 10.80 -11.03 -3.00
CA ALA A 8 10.41 -12.22 -2.25
C ALA A 8 8.91 -12.35 -2.12
N THR A 9 8.49 -13.61 -2.00
CA THR A 9 7.13 -13.95 -1.60
C THR A 9 7.19 -14.33 -0.13
N LEU A 10 6.29 -13.76 0.65
CA LEU A 10 6.19 -14.06 2.07
C LEU A 10 4.81 -14.63 2.36
N LYS A 11 4.79 -15.69 3.14
CA LYS A 11 3.55 -16.28 3.65
C LYS A 11 3.53 -16.06 5.14
N PHE A 12 2.47 -15.48 5.64
CA PHE A 12 2.33 -15.22 7.06
C PHE A 12 1.59 -16.35 7.74
N LYS A 13 1.72 -16.42 9.06
CA LYS A 13 1.08 -17.47 9.84
C LYS A 13 -0.43 -17.41 9.75
N ASN A 14 -0.99 -16.23 9.49
CA ASN A 14 -2.42 -16.08 9.32
C ASN A 14 -2.93 -16.49 7.93
N GLY A 15 -2.02 -16.92 7.06
CA GLY A 15 -2.38 -17.39 5.73
C GLY A 15 -2.26 -16.37 4.63
N GLU A 16 -2.03 -15.12 4.97
CA GLU A 16 -1.86 -14.10 3.94
C GLU A 16 -0.54 -14.27 3.21
N GLU A 17 -0.55 -13.91 1.95
CA GLU A 17 0.64 -13.99 1.12
C GLU A 17 0.87 -12.65 0.46
N ILE A 18 2.11 -12.15 0.55
CA ILE A 18 2.46 -10.89 -0.09
C ILE A 18 3.71 -11.06 -0.95
N PHE A 19 3.87 -10.14 -1.88
CA PHE A 19 5.08 -10.03 -2.67
C PHE A 19 5.66 -8.65 -2.41
N ALA A 20 6.97 -8.57 -2.24
CA ALA A 20 7.60 -7.31 -1.91
C ALA A 20 9.09 -7.37 -2.20
N LYS A 21 9.71 -6.21 -2.21
CA LYS A 21 11.16 -6.13 -2.16
C LYS A 21 11.53 -6.04 -0.69
N VAL A 22 12.40 -6.92 -0.22
CA VAL A 22 12.67 -7.04 1.20
C VAL A 22 14.15 -6.99 1.49
N ALA A 23 14.47 -6.58 2.71
CA ALA A 23 15.81 -6.63 3.25
C ALA A 23 15.71 -7.13 4.68
N ALA A 24 16.69 -7.90 5.10
CA ALA A 24 16.72 -8.40 6.48
C ALA A 24 17.58 -7.47 7.33
N SER A 25 17.15 -7.28 8.56
CA SER A 25 17.88 -6.47 9.52
C SER A 25 17.93 -7.23 10.83
N ASP A 26 19.13 -7.47 11.32
CA ASP A 26 19.31 -8.13 12.61
C ASP A 26 19.40 -7.08 13.71
N GLU A 27 18.48 -7.21 14.67
CA GLU A 27 18.42 -6.28 15.79
C GLU A 27 18.56 -7.08 17.08
N GLY A 28 19.80 -7.22 17.51
CA GLY A 28 20.09 -8.02 18.69
C GLY A 28 19.84 -9.48 18.40
N ASP A 29 18.92 -10.07 19.17
CA ASP A 29 18.56 -11.47 18.98
C ASP A 29 17.34 -11.66 18.09
N ARG A 30 16.90 -10.58 17.42
CA ARG A 30 15.72 -10.62 16.56
C ARG A 30 16.12 -10.29 15.14
N THR A 31 15.39 -10.92 14.19
CA THR A 31 15.49 -10.55 12.80
C THR A 31 14.19 -9.86 12.40
N MET A 32 14.35 -8.66 11.86
CA MET A 32 13.22 -7.91 11.33
C MET A 32 13.36 -7.84 9.82
N LEU A 33 12.24 -7.81 9.14
CA LEU A 33 12.23 -7.62 7.70
C LEU A 33 11.78 -6.21 7.37
N ILE A 34 12.55 -5.55 6.54
CA ILE A 34 12.12 -4.28 5.97
C ILE A 34 11.51 -4.61 4.63
N VAL A 35 10.21 -4.34 4.49
CA VAL A 35 9.51 -4.65 3.24
C VAL A 35 9.12 -3.36 2.56
N HIS A 36 9.37 -3.32 1.26
CA HIS A 36 9.04 -2.16 0.44
C HIS A 36 7.81 -2.47 -0.38
N THR A 37 6.81 -1.63 -0.24
CA THR A 37 5.57 -1.67 -1.01
C THR A 37 5.02 -3.09 -1.15
N PRO A 38 4.63 -3.72 -0.03
CA PRO A 38 4.10 -5.08 -0.10
C PRO A 38 2.76 -5.09 -0.83
N VAL A 39 2.59 -6.07 -1.70
CA VAL A 39 1.38 -6.19 -2.50
C VAL A 39 0.79 -7.57 -2.36
N MET A 40 -0.52 -7.65 -2.57
CA MET A 40 -1.23 -8.91 -2.68
C MET A 40 -1.60 -9.10 -4.14
N VAL A 41 -1.49 -10.34 -4.61
CA VAL A 41 -1.79 -10.67 -5.99
C VAL A 41 -2.94 -11.66 -5.98
N SER A 42 -3.98 -11.34 -6.72
CA SER A 42 -5.12 -12.24 -6.86
C SER A 42 -5.37 -12.51 -8.34
N GLU A 43 -6.00 -13.64 -8.59
CA GLU A 43 -6.31 -14.06 -9.95
C GLU A 43 -7.64 -13.46 -10.36
N VAL A 44 -7.70 -12.95 -11.58
CA VAL A 44 -8.95 -12.50 -12.16
C VAL A 44 -9.43 -13.60 -13.07
N LYS A 45 -10.60 -14.15 -12.77
CA LYS A 45 -11.14 -15.29 -13.49
C LYS A 45 -12.33 -14.88 -14.35
N ALA A 46 -12.45 -15.53 -15.48
CA ALA A 46 -13.59 -15.39 -16.37
C ALA A 46 -13.97 -16.76 -16.86
N LYS A 47 -14.97 -16.81 -17.72
CA LYS A 47 -15.34 -18.08 -18.33
C LYS A 47 -14.12 -18.63 -19.05
N GLY A 48 -13.78 -19.87 -18.76
CA GLY A 48 -12.64 -20.53 -19.39
C GLY A 48 -11.35 -20.43 -18.63
N GLY A 49 -11.34 -19.76 -17.47
CA GLY A 49 -10.17 -19.80 -16.61
C GLY A 49 -9.65 -18.43 -16.20
N ILE A 50 -8.36 -18.42 -15.86
CA ILE A 50 -7.71 -17.21 -15.38
C ILE A 50 -7.39 -16.30 -16.57
N VAL A 51 -7.84 -15.04 -16.51
CA VAL A 51 -7.59 -14.08 -17.60
C VAL A 51 -6.57 -13.03 -17.20
N GLY A 52 -6.14 -13.01 -15.94
CA GLY A 52 -5.13 -12.04 -15.52
C GLY A 52 -4.96 -12.03 -14.03
N TYR A 53 -4.19 -11.06 -13.57
CA TYR A 53 -3.90 -10.90 -12.17
C TYR A 53 -4.16 -9.48 -11.74
N LYS A 54 -4.59 -9.33 -10.51
CA LYS A 54 -4.81 -8.02 -9.90
C LYS A 54 -3.78 -7.85 -8.79
N VAL A 55 -3.08 -6.73 -8.82
CA VAL A 55 -2.07 -6.40 -7.83
C VAL A 55 -2.58 -5.24 -7.00
N GLU A 56 -2.62 -5.42 -5.69
CA GLU A 56 -3.14 -4.43 -4.76
C GLU A 56 -2.17 -4.23 -3.61
N PRO A 57 -2.17 -3.03 -2.99
CA PRO A 57 -1.36 -2.86 -1.78
C PRO A 57 -1.85 -3.78 -0.68
N TRP A 58 -0.92 -4.30 0.10
CA TRP A 58 -1.26 -5.15 1.23
C TRP A 58 -2.05 -4.37 2.27
N LEU A 59 -1.58 -3.16 2.59
CA LEU A 59 -2.26 -2.32 3.56
C LEU A 59 -3.02 -1.23 2.81
N LYS A 60 -4.33 -1.30 2.88
CA LYS A 60 -5.18 -0.46 2.05
C LYS A 60 -5.35 0.95 2.59
N THR A 61 -5.06 1.15 3.85
CA THR A 61 -5.24 2.46 4.48
C THR A 61 -3.93 3.22 4.65
N SER A 62 -2.82 2.66 4.18
CA SER A 62 -1.52 3.30 4.28
C SER A 62 -0.99 3.61 2.90
N ARG A 63 -0.40 4.78 2.75
CA ARG A 63 0.28 5.17 1.51
C ARG A 63 1.79 5.11 1.65
N GLU A 64 2.26 4.60 2.78
CA GLU A 64 3.68 4.44 2.99
C GLU A 64 4.21 3.31 2.14
N ASP A 65 5.50 3.38 1.85
CA ASP A 65 6.12 2.39 0.98
C ASP A 65 7.09 1.47 1.72
N MET A 66 7.25 1.66 3.01
CA MET A 66 8.21 0.84 3.76
C MET A 66 7.61 0.44 5.09
N PHE A 67 7.73 -0.84 5.40
CA PHE A 67 7.18 -1.39 6.62
C PHE A 67 8.19 -2.32 7.26
N ILE A 68 8.07 -2.48 8.56
CA ILE A 68 8.94 -3.41 9.31
C ILE A 68 8.07 -4.54 9.80
N ILE A 69 8.49 -5.76 9.50
CA ILE A 69 7.75 -6.96 9.86
C ILE A 69 8.62 -7.81 10.77
N ASN A 70 8.03 -8.27 11.86
CA ASN A 70 8.71 -9.20 12.76
C ASN A 70 8.72 -10.59 12.11
N MET A 71 9.92 -11.17 11.98
CA MET A 71 10.07 -12.49 11.36
C MET A 71 9.27 -13.58 12.06
N ASP A 72 8.93 -13.38 13.32
CA ASP A 72 8.15 -14.37 14.06
C ASP A 72 6.77 -14.61 13.44
N ASN A 73 6.27 -13.67 12.66
CA ASN A 73 4.96 -13.80 12.03
C ASN A 73 5.03 -14.40 10.63
N VAL A 74 6.22 -14.65 10.15
CA VAL A 74 6.42 -15.16 8.79
C VAL A 74 6.54 -16.67 8.85
N LEU A 75 5.66 -17.36 8.14
CA LEU A 75 5.72 -18.80 8.03
C LEU A 75 6.84 -19.21 7.08
N THR A 76 6.92 -18.55 5.95
CA THR A 76 7.98 -18.84 4.99
C THR A 76 8.26 -17.61 4.14
N LEU A 77 9.49 -17.52 3.70
CA LEU A 77 9.95 -16.47 2.81
C LEU A 77 10.69 -17.14 1.66
N SER A 78 10.33 -16.79 0.45
CA SER A 78 10.95 -17.35 -0.73
C SER A 78 11.47 -16.23 -1.61
N GLU A 79 12.76 -16.20 -1.82
CA GLU A 79 13.34 -15.24 -2.77
C GLU A 79 12.81 -15.54 -4.16
N SER A 80 12.41 -14.50 -4.88
CA SER A 80 11.78 -14.65 -6.18
C SER A 80 12.73 -14.26 -7.30
N SER A 81 12.79 -15.11 -8.31
CA SER A 81 13.46 -14.77 -9.56
C SER A 81 12.48 -14.86 -10.72
N ASP A 82 11.19 -14.87 -10.43
CA ASP A 82 10.14 -14.91 -11.43
C ASP A 82 10.04 -13.55 -12.10
N MET A 83 10.55 -13.45 -13.31
CA MET A 83 10.62 -12.18 -14.01
C MET A 83 9.25 -11.61 -14.33
N GLU A 84 8.27 -12.50 -14.54
CA GLU A 84 6.91 -12.04 -14.80
C GLU A 84 6.32 -11.37 -13.58
N MET A 85 6.47 -12.00 -12.43
CA MET A 85 5.97 -11.42 -11.18
C MET A 85 6.71 -10.13 -10.84
N ILE A 86 8.02 -10.13 -10.99
CA ILE A 86 8.82 -8.94 -10.74
C ILE A 86 8.40 -7.80 -11.67
N GLY A 87 8.12 -8.12 -12.93
CA GLY A 87 7.64 -7.12 -13.88
C GLY A 87 6.30 -6.53 -13.48
N MET A 88 5.37 -7.38 -13.05
CA MET A 88 4.07 -6.91 -12.58
C MET A 88 4.23 -5.99 -11.36
N TYR A 89 5.11 -6.37 -10.47
CA TYR A 89 5.38 -5.59 -9.27
C TYR A 89 5.97 -4.23 -9.62
N GLN A 90 6.94 -4.21 -10.55
CA GLN A 90 7.56 -2.96 -10.97
C GLN A 90 6.56 -2.03 -11.64
N ASN A 91 5.66 -2.57 -12.45
CA ASN A 91 4.60 -1.79 -13.05
C ASN A 91 3.68 -1.21 -11.99
N PHE A 92 3.34 -2.01 -11.00
CA PHE A 92 2.52 -1.53 -9.89
C PHE A 92 3.23 -0.40 -9.14
N LEU A 93 4.54 -0.53 -8.93
CA LEU A 93 5.30 0.51 -8.24
C LEU A 93 5.24 1.84 -8.95
N GLN A 94 5.33 1.82 -10.28
CA GLN A 94 5.26 3.06 -11.05
C GLN A 94 3.91 3.72 -10.89
N ASP A 95 2.85 2.95 -10.96
CA ASP A 95 1.50 3.47 -10.80
C ASP A 95 1.27 3.96 -9.38
N PHE A 96 1.76 3.22 -8.40
CA PHE A 96 1.61 3.57 -6.99
C PHE A 96 2.31 4.90 -6.70
N LYS A 97 3.52 5.09 -7.20
CA LYS A 97 4.26 6.33 -7.00
C LYS A 97 3.58 7.49 -7.70
N ARG A 98 3.08 7.26 -8.90
CA ARG A 98 2.39 8.31 -9.65
C ARG A 98 1.13 8.75 -8.90
N ASP A 99 0.35 7.81 -8.44
CA ASP A 99 -0.87 8.11 -7.70
C ASP A 99 -0.56 8.88 -6.42
N ASN A 100 0.48 8.47 -5.71
CA ASN A 100 0.87 9.16 -4.49
C ASN A 100 1.35 10.57 -4.78
N GLN A 101 2.11 10.76 -5.86
CA GLN A 101 2.56 12.08 -6.24
C GLN A 101 1.40 12.98 -6.64
N GLN A 102 0.46 12.44 -7.39
CA GLN A 102 -0.73 13.19 -7.77
C GLN A 102 -1.52 13.59 -6.55
N ASN A 103 -1.72 12.66 -5.64
CA ASN A 103 -2.42 12.96 -4.40
C ASN A 103 -1.68 14.02 -3.61
N THR A 104 -0.36 13.96 -3.57
CA THR A 104 0.43 14.94 -2.85
C THR A 104 0.29 16.32 -3.49
N GLN A 105 0.39 16.37 -4.82
CA GLN A 105 0.25 17.65 -5.51
C GLN A 105 -1.15 18.23 -5.35
N ILE A 106 -2.15 17.40 -5.49
CA ILE A 106 -3.52 17.81 -5.28
C ILE A 106 -3.69 18.29 -3.86
N ASN A 107 -3.11 17.58 -2.91
CA ASN A 107 -3.20 17.96 -1.51
C ASN A 107 -2.57 19.31 -1.23
N ARG A 108 -1.48 19.61 -1.90
CA ARG A 108 -0.81 20.90 -1.68
C ARG A 108 -1.55 22.04 -2.32
N LYS A 109 -2.18 21.80 -3.45
CA LYS A 109 -2.85 22.87 -4.17
C LYS A 109 -4.29 22.98 -3.76
N MET A 110 -5.10 22.15 -4.37
CA MET A 110 -6.52 22.14 -4.11
C MET A 110 -6.99 20.75 -3.73
N GLY A 111 -6.25 19.74 -4.21
CA GLY A 111 -6.64 18.40 -3.97
C GLY A 111 -6.53 17.97 -2.54
N TYR A 112 -5.53 18.51 -1.84
CA TYR A 112 -5.46 18.25 -0.41
C TYR A 112 -6.71 18.80 0.26
N LEU A 113 -7.05 20.01 -0.10
CA LEU A 113 -8.28 20.62 0.40
C LEU A 113 -9.50 19.87 -0.11
N ALA A 114 -9.47 19.47 -1.38
CA ALA A 114 -10.58 18.73 -1.95
C ALA A 114 -10.71 17.35 -1.32
N THR A 115 -9.58 16.68 -1.08
CA THR A 115 -9.61 15.34 -0.52
C THR A 115 -9.86 15.37 0.99
N VAL A 116 -9.10 16.20 1.70
CA VAL A 116 -9.23 16.27 3.14
C VAL A 116 -10.52 16.99 3.52
N ASN A 117 -10.79 18.10 2.86
CA ASN A 117 -12.00 18.86 3.16
C ASN A 117 -13.25 18.13 2.69
N ALA A 118 -13.17 17.40 1.59
CA ALA A 118 -14.30 16.60 1.16
C ALA A 118 -14.60 15.51 2.19
N ALA A 119 -13.57 14.86 2.68
CA ALA A 119 -13.75 13.84 3.72
C ALA A 119 -14.27 14.48 5.00
N ARG A 120 -13.68 15.60 5.37
CA ARG A 120 -14.11 16.31 6.58
C ARG A 120 -15.54 16.79 6.44
N GLY A 121 -15.84 17.42 5.31
CA GLY A 121 -17.19 17.90 5.06
C GLY A 121 -18.21 16.79 5.05
N TYR A 122 -17.82 15.67 4.47
CA TYR A 122 -18.69 14.52 4.44
C TYR A 122 -18.97 14.01 5.87
N LEU A 123 -17.92 13.94 6.67
CA LEU A 123 -18.06 13.53 8.07
C LEU A 123 -18.88 14.53 8.87
N GLU A 124 -18.66 15.80 8.64
CA GLU A 124 -19.43 16.82 9.31
C GLU A 124 -20.90 16.74 8.96
N LYS A 125 -21.19 16.47 7.69
CA LYS A 125 -22.57 16.26 7.29
C LYS A 125 -23.19 15.08 8.01
N MET A 126 -22.44 14.01 8.11
CA MET A 126 -22.93 12.81 8.78
C MET A 126 -23.20 13.05 10.25
N TYR A 127 -22.34 13.82 10.90
CA TYR A 127 -22.50 14.05 12.32
C TYR A 127 -23.48 15.16 12.64
N ASN A 128 -23.35 16.27 11.92
CA ASN A 128 -24.11 17.45 12.27
C ASN A 128 -25.35 17.63 11.45
N GLU A 129 -25.41 17.06 10.28
CA GLU A 129 -26.47 17.35 9.33
C GLU A 129 -26.61 18.84 9.19
N SER A 130 -25.58 19.54 9.46
CA SER A 130 -25.60 20.97 9.51
C SER A 130 -24.81 21.52 8.37
N PRO A 131 -25.34 22.48 7.72
CA PRO A 131 -24.68 23.06 6.56
C PRO A 131 -23.53 23.94 6.89
N LYS A 132 -23.45 24.34 7.98
CA LYS A 132 -22.44 25.26 8.23
C LYS A 132 -21.20 25.16 7.47
N ASP A 133 -21.69 25.09 7.59
CA ASP A 133 -20.83 25.22 6.99
C ASP A 133 -20.09 25.45 6.38
N THR A 134 -20.31 25.72 6.38
CA THR A 134 -19.77 25.94 5.62
C THR A 134 -19.01 26.57 5.32
N LYS A 135 -19.02 27.20 5.90
CA LYS A 135 -18.39 27.76 5.64
C LYS A 135 -17.41 27.90 5.61
N ARG A 136 -17.20 27.62 5.93
CA ARG A 136 -16.52 27.55 5.68
C ARG A 136 -15.94 27.84 5.10
N SER A 137 -16.01 28.01 5.24
CA SER A 137 -15.64 28.10 4.52
C SER A 137 -15.11 28.48 4.14
N PRO A 138 -14.95 28.83 4.37
CA PRO A 138 -14.49 29.02 3.84
C PRO A 138 -13.75 29.11 3.73
N ASP A 139 -13.64 29.02 4.30
CA ASP A 139 -13.27 28.83 4.09
C ASP A 139 -13.02 28.73 3.85
N GLN A 140 -13.28 28.63 4.34
CA GLN A 140 -13.48 28.28 4.07
C GLN A 140 -13.51 28.33 3.70
N PRO A 141 -13.29 28.50 4.14
CA PRO A 141 -13.62 28.38 3.76
C PRO A 141 -13.41 28.23 3.55
#